data_75a6fe9da0e0231c6504cc48e7d14b7e
#
_entry.id   75a6fe9da0e0231c6504cc48e7d14b7e
#
_cell.length_a   1.000
_cell.length_b   1.000
_cell.length_c   1.000
_cell.angle_alpha   90.00
_cell.angle_beta   90.00
_cell.angle_gamma   90.00
#
_symmetry.space_group_name_H-M   'P 1'
#
loop_
_entity.id
_entity.type
_entity.pdbx_description
1 polymer ?
#
loop_
_entity_poly.entity_id
_entity_poly.type
_entity_poly.pdbx_seq_one_letter_code
_entity_poly.pdbx_strand_id
1 'polypeptide(L)'
;MADTIQTKIAIFFLYTIFLFSCSETISIQESDMINGVTVQEFIRDNQYTGTIAIYYSDNQLKSLRKYFGGKKYGKHKGWWENGNQKYEYYFNDDQNTGRHMQWHSNGQLFVIKNFKNGIENGEQKAWDQNGNLMYKYIYHKGRKYGIQGSVVCNGMNELGDN
;
A
#
# COMPACT_ATOMS: atom_id res chain seq x y z
N MET A 1 -61.88 30.78 32.61
CA MET A 1 -60.66 30.04 32.93
C MET A 1 -60.55 28.96 31.89
N ALA A 2 -59.73 29.17 30.91
CA ALA A 2 -59.50 28.24 29.81
C ALA A 2 -58.06 27.74 29.88
N ASP A 3 -57.91 26.52 30.34
CA ASP A 3 -56.60 25.87 30.36
C ASP A 3 -56.22 25.41 28.98
N THR A 4 -55.21 26.05 28.44
CA THR A 4 -54.64 25.74 27.13
C THR A 4 -53.69 24.57 27.32
N ILE A 5 -54.08 23.39 26.89
CA ILE A 5 -53.27 22.21 26.79
C ILE A 5 -52.27 22.43 25.61
N GLN A 6 -51.05 22.78 25.92
CA GLN A 6 -49.96 22.78 24.98
C GLN A 6 -49.52 21.33 24.70
N THR A 7 -50.02 20.77 23.62
CA THR A 7 -49.48 19.53 23.06
C THR A 7 -48.09 19.79 22.53
N LYS A 8 -47.07 19.36 23.29
CA LYS A 8 -45.70 19.32 22.82
C LYS A 8 -45.59 18.21 21.79
N ILE A 9 -45.67 18.60 20.53
CA ILE A 9 -45.27 17.72 19.41
C ILE A 9 -43.75 17.55 19.50
N ALA A 10 -43.32 16.43 20.07
CA ALA A 10 -41.93 16.00 19.99
C ALA A 10 -41.66 15.61 18.53
N ILE A 11 -41.09 16.53 17.78
CA ILE A 11 -40.53 16.23 16.46
C ILE A 11 -39.30 15.38 16.71
N PHE A 12 -39.47 14.07 16.65
CA PHE A 12 -38.33 13.15 16.50
C PHE A 12 -37.74 13.41 15.12
N PHE A 13 -36.77 14.30 15.05
CA PHE A 13 -35.82 14.30 13.95
C PHE A 13 -35.08 12.97 14.02
N LEU A 14 -35.56 11.99 13.26
CA LEU A 14 -34.76 10.87 12.83
C LEU A 14 -33.61 11.46 12.00
N TYR A 15 -32.54 11.81 12.69
CA TYR A 15 -31.25 12.05 12.06
C TYR A 15 -30.81 10.68 11.56
N THR A 16 -31.28 10.31 10.35
CA THR A 16 -30.60 9.30 9.56
C THR A 16 -29.25 9.89 9.25
N ILE A 17 -28.28 9.62 10.15
CA ILE A 17 -26.87 9.80 9.86
C ILE A 17 -26.61 8.84 8.69
N PHE A 18 -26.80 9.34 7.49
CA PHE A 18 -26.16 8.80 6.32
C PHE A 18 -24.68 9.02 6.59
N LEU A 19 -24.07 8.02 7.22
CA LEU A 19 -22.62 7.90 7.26
C LEU A 19 -22.17 7.65 5.81
N PHE A 20 -22.22 8.71 4.99
CA PHE A 20 -21.26 8.81 3.92
C PHE A 20 -19.91 8.77 4.63
N SER A 21 -19.33 7.58 4.67
CA SER A 21 -17.94 7.38 5.00
C SER A 21 -17.13 8.07 3.90
N CYS A 22 -17.10 9.40 3.95
CA CYS A 22 -16.12 10.18 3.25
C CYS A 22 -14.80 9.82 3.95
N SER A 23 -14.05 8.88 3.36
CA SER A 23 -12.75 8.54 3.90
C SER A 23 -11.91 9.82 3.80
N GLU A 24 -11.59 10.39 4.94
CA GLU A 24 -10.78 11.59 5.03
C GLU A 24 -9.44 11.37 4.34
N THR A 25 -9.00 12.37 3.55
CA THR A 25 -7.67 12.35 2.95
C THR A 25 -6.83 13.46 3.57
N ILE A 26 -5.75 13.09 4.23
CA ILE A 26 -4.73 14.02 4.73
C ILE A 26 -3.64 14.14 3.68
N SER A 27 -3.31 15.36 3.28
CA SER A 27 -2.25 15.69 2.32
C SER A 27 -1.07 16.31 3.05
N ILE A 28 0.13 15.77 2.87
CA ILE A 28 1.36 16.22 3.52
C ILE A 28 2.53 16.20 2.54
N GLN A 29 3.53 17.04 2.77
CA GLN A 29 4.84 16.94 2.12
C GLN A 29 5.64 15.80 2.77
N GLU A 30 6.60 15.25 2.05
CA GLU A 30 7.41 14.12 2.55
C GLU A 30 8.23 14.44 3.81
N SER A 31 8.57 15.71 4.00
CA SER A 31 9.31 16.23 5.16
C SER A 31 8.43 16.61 6.34
N ASP A 32 7.10 16.61 6.15
CA ASP A 32 6.18 17.14 7.15
C ASP A 32 5.94 16.18 8.30
N MET A 33 5.70 16.79 9.45
CA MET A 33 5.13 16.14 10.62
C MET A 33 3.66 16.55 10.77
N ILE A 34 2.82 15.66 11.21
CA ILE A 34 1.42 15.95 11.51
C ILE A 34 1.34 16.33 13.00
N ASN A 35 1.01 17.60 13.28
CA ASN A 35 0.91 18.12 14.66
C ASN A 35 2.17 17.83 15.51
N GLY A 36 3.37 17.92 14.89
CA GLY A 36 4.63 17.70 15.60
C GLY A 36 5.03 16.26 15.85
N VAL A 37 4.24 15.29 15.35
CA VAL A 37 4.55 13.85 15.41
C VAL A 37 4.79 13.28 14.01
N THR A 38 5.49 12.17 13.92
CA THR A 38 5.67 11.49 12.64
C THR A 38 4.34 10.97 12.11
N VAL A 39 4.24 10.81 10.79
CA VAL A 39 3.04 10.23 10.15
C VAL A 39 2.68 8.87 10.73
N GLN A 40 3.67 8.06 11.07
CA GLN A 40 3.45 6.72 11.63
C GLN A 40 2.88 6.77 13.05
N GLU A 41 3.39 7.66 13.90
CA GLU A 41 2.88 7.91 15.25
C GLU A 41 1.46 8.45 15.19
N PHE A 42 1.21 9.46 14.34
CA PHE A 42 -0.13 9.99 14.15
C PHE A 42 -1.14 8.90 13.77
N ILE A 43 -0.81 8.04 12.78
CA ILE A 43 -1.68 6.95 12.34
C ILE A 43 -1.99 5.99 13.48
N ARG A 44 -0.97 5.57 14.22
CA ARG A 44 -1.09 4.61 15.32
C ARG A 44 -1.90 5.18 16.49
N ASP A 45 -1.51 6.37 16.95
CA ASP A 45 -2.02 6.93 18.20
C ASP A 45 -3.46 7.45 18.07
N ASN A 46 -3.86 7.85 16.85
CA ASN A 46 -5.24 8.26 16.55
C ASN A 46 -6.10 7.16 15.95
N GLN A 47 -5.59 5.94 15.81
CA GLN A 47 -6.29 4.85 15.09
C GLN A 47 -6.86 5.32 13.75
N TYR A 48 -6.09 6.09 13.01
CA TYR A 48 -6.53 6.82 11.84
C TYR A 48 -7.21 5.92 10.81
N THR A 49 -8.36 6.39 10.30
CA THR A 49 -9.09 5.75 9.20
C THR A 49 -9.25 6.76 8.08
N GLY A 50 -8.63 6.46 6.92
CA GLY A 50 -8.64 7.37 5.79
C GLY A 50 -7.49 7.10 4.81
N THR A 51 -7.17 8.13 4.04
CA THR A 51 -6.05 8.09 3.07
C THR A 51 -5.02 9.15 3.44
N ILE A 52 -3.75 8.78 3.47
CA ILE A 52 -2.63 9.73 3.55
C ILE A 52 -2.06 9.89 2.14
N ALA A 53 -2.09 11.11 1.64
CA ALA A 53 -1.43 11.53 0.40
C ALA A 53 -0.11 12.22 0.75
N ILE A 54 1.00 11.69 0.28
CA ILE A 54 2.33 12.26 0.50
C ILE A 54 2.83 12.81 -0.82
N TYR A 55 3.37 14.01 -0.79
CA TYR A 55 3.89 14.71 -1.96
C TYR A 55 5.40 14.91 -1.84
N TYR A 56 6.08 14.93 -2.96
CA TYR A 56 7.45 15.40 -3.09
C TYR A 56 7.52 16.92 -2.86
N SER A 57 8.72 17.45 -2.66
CA SER A 57 8.95 18.88 -2.45
C SER A 57 8.49 19.76 -3.61
N ASP A 58 8.40 19.22 -4.83
CA ASP A 58 7.90 19.88 -6.05
C ASP A 58 6.38 19.75 -6.23
N ASN A 59 5.63 19.30 -5.21
CA ASN A 59 4.20 19.04 -5.22
C ASN A 59 3.74 17.89 -6.12
N GLN A 60 4.62 17.05 -6.65
CA GLN A 60 4.22 15.83 -7.31
C GLN A 60 3.79 14.77 -6.29
N LEU A 61 2.76 13.99 -6.62
CA LEU A 61 2.27 12.95 -5.73
C LEU A 61 3.31 11.82 -5.60
N LYS A 62 3.78 11.59 -4.36
CA LYS A 62 4.74 10.54 -4.02
C LYS A 62 4.06 9.24 -3.63
N SER A 63 3.00 9.29 -2.81
CA SER A 63 2.25 8.09 -2.44
C SER A 63 0.84 8.36 -1.95
N LEU A 64 -0.03 7.36 -2.15
CA LEU A 64 -1.36 7.25 -1.53
C LEU A 64 -1.40 5.98 -0.68
N ARG A 65 -1.73 6.13 0.60
CA ARG A 65 -1.73 5.04 1.57
C ARG A 65 -3.04 5.03 2.34
N LYS A 66 -3.77 3.94 2.27
CA LYS A 66 -5.04 3.77 2.98
C LYS A 66 -4.83 3.09 4.33
N TYR A 67 -5.57 3.57 5.32
CA TYR A 67 -5.55 3.04 6.69
C TYR A 67 -6.97 2.82 7.19
N PHE A 68 -7.12 1.86 8.09
CA PHE A 68 -8.35 1.61 8.82
C PHE A 68 -7.99 1.24 10.26
N GLY A 69 -8.47 2.03 11.25
CA GLY A 69 -8.16 1.82 12.65
C GLY A 69 -6.66 1.81 12.97
N GLY A 70 -5.87 2.71 12.36
CA GLY A 70 -4.42 2.80 12.55
C GLY A 70 -3.59 1.77 11.77
N LYS A 71 -4.22 0.84 11.04
CA LYS A 71 -3.57 -0.24 10.32
C LYS A 71 -3.63 -0.04 8.81
N LYS A 72 -2.62 -0.53 8.09
CA LYS A 72 -2.62 -0.52 6.62
C LYS A 72 -3.79 -1.33 6.10
N TYR A 73 -4.55 -0.73 5.19
CA TYR A 73 -5.73 -1.35 4.62
C TYR A 73 -5.91 -0.98 3.14
N GLY A 74 -6.39 -1.93 2.33
CA GLY A 74 -6.67 -1.69 0.92
C GLY A 74 -5.43 -1.42 0.07
N LYS A 75 -5.60 -0.64 -0.98
CA LYS A 75 -4.57 -0.36 -1.97
C LYS A 75 -3.67 0.80 -1.56
N HIS A 76 -2.36 0.57 -1.59
CA HIS A 76 -1.30 1.57 -1.45
C HIS A 76 -0.59 1.74 -2.79
N LYS A 77 -0.37 2.98 -3.22
CA LYS A 77 0.35 3.32 -4.44
C LYS A 77 1.50 4.27 -4.15
N GLY A 78 2.53 4.20 -4.97
CA GLY A 78 3.61 5.18 -4.97
C GLY A 78 4.11 5.46 -6.36
N TRP A 79 4.74 6.61 -6.50
CA TRP A 79 5.30 7.13 -7.76
C TRP A 79 6.73 7.56 -7.54
N TRP A 80 7.51 7.52 -8.58
CA TRP A 80 8.83 8.11 -8.68
C TRP A 80 8.71 9.62 -8.92
N GLU A 81 9.75 10.39 -8.68
CA GLU A 81 9.79 11.83 -8.96
C GLU A 81 9.51 12.18 -10.43
N ASN A 82 9.81 11.29 -11.35
CA ASN A 82 9.49 11.46 -12.76
C ASN A 82 8.03 11.13 -13.12
N GLY A 83 7.17 10.89 -12.13
CA GLY A 83 5.74 10.58 -12.31
C GLY A 83 5.42 9.12 -12.65
N ASN A 84 6.42 8.30 -12.97
CA ASN A 84 6.19 6.88 -13.23
C ASN A 84 5.77 6.15 -11.97
N GLN A 85 4.89 5.15 -12.11
CA GLN A 85 4.46 4.33 -10.99
C GLN A 85 5.67 3.60 -10.38
N LYS A 86 5.77 3.60 -9.04
CA LYS A 86 6.84 2.95 -8.28
C LYS A 86 6.38 1.65 -7.67
N TYR A 87 5.19 1.64 -7.04
CA TYR A 87 4.61 0.44 -6.46
C TYR A 87 3.09 0.49 -6.41
N GLU A 88 2.50 -0.71 -6.35
CA GLU A 88 1.10 -0.96 -6.00
C GLU A 88 1.05 -2.17 -5.08
N TYR A 89 0.58 -1.95 -3.85
CA TYR A 89 0.50 -2.96 -2.80
C TYR A 89 -0.92 -3.05 -2.27
N TYR A 90 -1.27 -4.22 -1.75
CA TYR A 90 -2.55 -4.45 -1.10
C TYR A 90 -2.33 -4.97 0.33
N PHE A 91 -3.07 -4.38 1.26
CA PHE A 91 -3.01 -4.71 2.68
C PHE A 91 -4.39 -5.02 3.24
N ASN A 92 -4.43 -5.92 4.22
CA ASN A 92 -5.58 -6.15 5.09
C ASN A 92 -5.06 -6.32 6.51
N ASP A 93 -5.45 -5.39 7.41
CA ASP A 93 -5.03 -5.41 8.82
C ASP A 93 -3.50 -5.52 8.99
N ASP A 94 -2.73 -4.62 8.34
CA ASP A 94 -1.26 -4.59 8.22
C ASP A 94 -0.63 -5.77 7.46
N GLN A 95 -1.38 -6.81 7.14
CA GLN A 95 -0.87 -7.97 6.43
C GLN A 95 -0.87 -7.75 4.91
N ASN A 96 0.22 -8.14 4.26
CA ASN A 96 0.28 -8.18 2.80
C ASN A 96 -0.78 -9.15 2.26
N THR A 97 -1.53 -8.73 1.23
CA THR A 97 -2.52 -9.58 0.57
C THR A 97 -2.55 -9.31 -0.93
N GLY A 98 -2.99 -10.30 -1.71
CA GLY A 98 -3.12 -10.14 -3.15
C GLY A 98 -1.78 -9.95 -3.87
N ARG A 99 -1.84 -9.26 -4.99
CA ARG A 99 -0.70 -9.06 -5.89
C ARG A 99 -0.03 -7.71 -5.61
N HIS A 100 1.24 -7.74 -5.22
CA HIS A 100 2.11 -6.59 -5.07
C HIS A 100 2.96 -6.41 -6.30
N MET A 101 3.07 -5.19 -6.79
CA MET A 101 3.87 -4.84 -7.98
C MET A 101 4.77 -3.67 -7.67
N GLN A 102 5.97 -3.70 -8.25
CA GLN A 102 6.90 -2.58 -8.27
C GLN A 102 7.41 -2.35 -9.68
N TRP A 103 7.79 -1.12 -9.97
CA TRP A 103 8.34 -0.71 -11.25
C TRP A 103 9.66 0.04 -11.06
N HIS A 104 10.54 -0.11 -12.00
CA HIS A 104 11.73 0.73 -12.15
C HIS A 104 11.32 2.17 -12.48
N SER A 105 12.23 3.12 -12.27
CA SER A 105 11.98 4.54 -12.58
C SER A 105 11.76 4.79 -14.08
N ASN A 106 12.22 3.92 -14.97
CA ASN A 106 11.94 3.97 -16.40
C ASN A 106 10.54 3.44 -16.78
N GLY A 107 9.72 3.02 -15.78
CA GLY A 107 8.37 2.49 -15.98
C GLY A 107 8.29 0.99 -16.26
N GLN A 108 9.42 0.31 -16.44
CA GLN A 108 9.46 -1.14 -16.62
C GLN A 108 9.09 -1.88 -15.32
N LEU A 109 8.36 -2.98 -15.46
CA LEU A 109 7.99 -3.82 -14.30
C LEU A 109 9.26 -4.41 -13.68
N PHE A 110 9.44 -4.17 -12.36
CA PHE A 110 10.57 -4.68 -11.60
C PHE A 110 10.23 -5.99 -10.91
N VAL A 111 9.12 -6.04 -10.15
CA VAL A 111 8.80 -7.24 -9.38
C VAL A 111 7.29 -7.44 -9.26
N ILE A 112 6.88 -8.71 -9.28
CA ILE A 112 5.56 -9.16 -8.88
C ILE A 112 5.73 -10.13 -7.71
N LYS A 113 5.00 -9.86 -6.63
CA LYS A 113 4.87 -10.76 -5.49
C LYS A 113 3.40 -11.01 -5.19
N ASN A 114 3.05 -12.27 -4.95
CA ASN A 114 1.70 -12.65 -4.55
C ASN A 114 1.70 -13.07 -3.09
N PHE A 115 0.68 -12.58 -2.35
CA PHE A 115 0.54 -12.81 -0.91
C PHE A 115 -0.84 -13.35 -0.56
N LYS A 116 -0.88 -14.19 0.45
CA LYS A 116 -2.11 -14.65 1.11
C LYS A 116 -1.90 -14.65 2.61
N ASN A 117 -2.70 -13.88 3.35
CA ASN A 117 -2.62 -13.77 4.82
C ASN A 117 -1.19 -13.45 5.31
N GLY A 118 -0.57 -12.40 4.74
CA GLY A 118 0.76 -11.95 5.11
C GLY A 118 1.93 -12.75 4.55
N ILE A 119 1.68 -13.93 3.98
CA ILE A 119 2.72 -14.88 3.54
C ILE A 119 2.77 -14.90 2.01
N GLU A 120 4.00 -14.95 1.45
CA GLU A 120 4.18 -15.15 0.01
C GLU A 120 3.51 -16.45 -0.44
N ASN A 121 2.66 -16.37 -1.47
CA ASN A 121 1.90 -17.50 -2.00
C ASN A 121 1.71 -17.34 -3.50
N GLY A 122 1.98 -18.39 -4.26
CA GLY A 122 1.89 -18.35 -5.72
C GLY A 122 3.18 -17.87 -6.39
N GLU A 123 3.07 -17.44 -7.62
CA GLU A 123 4.21 -17.07 -8.47
C GLU A 123 4.82 -15.74 -8.06
N GLN A 124 6.15 -15.69 -8.02
CA GLN A 124 6.98 -14.52 -7.75
C GLN A 124 7.93 -14.32 -8.93
N LYS A 125 8.02 -13.10 -9.43
CA LYS A 125 8.87 -12.76 -10.59
C LYS A 125 9.58 -11.44 -10.36
N ALA A 126 10.79 -11.31 -10.91
CA ALA A 126 11.46 -10.03 -11.05
C ALA A 126 12.18 -9.90 -12.38
N TRP A 127 12.33 -8.66 -12.82
CA TRP A 127 12.96 -8.28 -14.07
C TRP A 127 13.94 -7.14 -13.82
N ASP A 128 15.00 -7.09 -14.61
CA ASP A 128 15.93 -5.96 -14.63
C ASP A 128 15.32 -4.74 -15.37
N GLN A 129 16.09 -3.64 -15.45
CA GLN A 129 15.67 -2.41 -16.13
C GLN A 129 15.50 -2.57 -17.64
N ASN A 130 16.04 -3.64 -18.24
CA ASN A 130 15.92 -3.96 -19.65
C ASN A 130 14.76 -4.92 -19.93
N GLY A 131 14.06 -5.38 -18.88
CA GLY A 131 12.95 -6.32 -18.98
C GLY A 131 13.39 -7.79 -19.02
N ASN A 132 14.66 -8.10 -18.78
CA ASN A 132 15.13 -9.48 -18.70
C ASN A 132 14.69 -10.11 -17.38
N LEU A 133 14.22 -11.34 -17.43
CA LEU A 133 13.78 -12.07 -16.25
C LEU A 133 14.97 -12.39 -15.34
N MET A 134 14.97 -11.83 -14.12
CA MET A 134 16.00 -12.09 -13.10
C MET A 134 15.72 -13.38 -12.33
N TYR A 135 14.47 -13.55 -11.91
CA TYR A 135 14.03 -14.79 -11.25
C TYR A 135 12.53 -15.05 -11.42
N LYS A 136 12.20 -16.33 -11.33
CA LYS A 136 10.82 -16.84 -11.23
C LYS A 136 10.80 -18.02 -10.28
N TYR A 137 9.94 -17.96 -9.26
CA TYR A 137 9.71 -19.07 -8.35
C TYR A 137 8.26 -19.06 -7.84
N ILE A 138 7.84 -20.17 -7.26
CA ILE A 138 6.49 -20.35 -6.73
C ILE A 138 6.59 -20.64 -5.24
N TYR A 139 5.84 -19.87 -4.43
CA TYR A 139 5.58 -20.22 -3.04
C TYR A 139 4.29 -21.02 -2.90
N HIS A 140 4.36 -22.15 -2.21
CA HIS A 140 3.20 -22.89 -1.79
C HIS A 140 3.32 -23.24 -0.31
N LYS A 141 2.34 -22.81 0.51
CA LYS A 141 2.34 -23.01 1.97
C LYS A 141 3.66 -22.61 2.65
N GLY A 142 4.20 -21.43 2.28
CA GLY A 142 5.44 -20.90 2.84
C GLY A 142 6.74 -21.58 2.37
N ARG A 143 6.66 -22.55 1.46
CA ARG A 143 7.83 -23.21 0.87
C ARG A 143 8.06 -22.74 -0.56
N LYS A 144 9.33 -22.50 -0.90
CA LYS A 144 9.76 -22.04 -2.21
C LYS A 144 10.06 -23.22 -3.14
N TYR A 145 9.50 -23.19 -4.36
CA TYR A 145 9.68 -24.21 -5.39
C TYR A 145 10.12 -23.54 -6.71
N GLY A 146 11.04 -24.21 -7.40
CA GLY A 146 11.52 -23.77 -8.72
C GLY A 146 12.29 -22.46 -8.65
N ILE A 147 13.55 -22.50 -9.04
CA ILE A 147 14.38 -21.30 -9.26
C ILE A 147 14.67 -21.27 -10.74
N GLN A 148 14.00 -20.39 -11.48
CA GLN A 148 14.46 -19.98 -12.81
C GLN A 148 14.98 -18.55 -12.62
N GLY A 149 16.27 -18.42 -12.59
CA GLY A 149 16.98 -17.16 -12.65
C GLY A 149 18.20 -17.41 -13.52
N SER A 150 18.43 -16.56 -14.49
CA SER A 150 19.73 -16.48 -15.14
C SER A 150 20.70 -15.82 -14.18
N VAL A 151 21.18 -16.58 -13.20
CA VAL A 151 22.49 -16.26 -12.63
C VAL A 151 23.47 -16.69 -13.72
N VAL A 152 23.85 -15.76 -14.55
CA VAL A 152 25.11 -15.93 -15.32
C VAL A 152 26.19 -15.90 -14.26
N CYS A 153 26.56 -17.08 -13.77
CA CYS A 153 27.84 -17.25 -13.07
C CYS A 153 28.92 -17.06 -14.11
N ASN A 154 29.25 -15.81 -14.44
CA ASN A 154 30.52 -15.48 -15.05
C ASN A 154 31.59 -15.69 -13.97
N GLY A 155 32.22 -16.84 -13.98
CA GLY A 155 33.41 -17.08 -13.14
C GLY A 155 33.51 -18.47 -12.52
N MET A 156 33.33 -19.56 -13.27
CA MET A 156 34.10 -20.77 -13.03
C MET A 156 35.02 -20.92 -14.21
N ASN A 157 36.14 -20.23 -14.10
CA ASN A 157 37.28 -20.54 -14.91
C ASN A 157 37.73 -21.98 -14.57
N GLU A 158 37.86 -22.73 -15.61
CA GLU A 158 38.48 -24.03 -15.70
C GLU A 158 39.61 -24.24 -14.66
N LEU A 159 39.38 -25.10 -13.70
CA LEU A 159 40.52 -25.77 -13.05
C LEU A 159 40.91 -26.85 -14.03
N GLY A 160 42.02 -26.55 -14.74
CA GLY A 160 42.62 -27.48 -15.67
C GLY A 160 43.03 -28.76 -14.95
N ASP A 161 42.72 -29.86 -15.58
CA ASP A 161 43.32 -31.15 -15.33
C ASP A 161 44.81 -31.06 -15.65
N ASN A 162 45.62 -31.42 -14.67
CA ASN A 162 47.00 -31.98 -14.81
C ASN A 162 47.17 -33.10 -13.83
#